data_741103bd0513810a87e30f7c1e001762
#
_entry.id   741103bd0513810a87e30f7c1e001762
#
_cell.length_a   1.000
_cell.length_b   1.000
_cell.length_c   1.000
_cell.angle_alpha   90.00
_cell.angle_beta   90.00
_cell.angle_gamma   90.00
#
_symmetry.space_group_name_H-M   'P 1'
#
loop_
_entity.id
_entity.type
_entity.pdbx_description
1 polymer ?
#
loop_
_entity_poly.entity_id
_entity_poly.type
_entity_poly.pdbx_seq_one_letter_code
_entity_poly.pdbx_strand_id
1 'polypeptide(L)'
;FAEVPQTKQAEKTQPEPSKTKTSTPLESRVEELQPRSIFTEVDFSAIPTATLGNFKSTLEQIVVDFSNSLRTVAGGKGNISFFNNIYVYSFLEPVLLTEAAVVKPLKEGEYELTVLEPSNAPMVELALKQSPYNLTVERDFERITVSAKVDKQNSVKVSKQMFEQAKTRLESAKAEAIKKYESRGKALVRDIETSTEHTLDVLTEMLKVKEAQLK
;
A
#
# COMPACT_ATOMS: atom_id res chain seq x y z
N PHE A 1 58.75 -28.44 47.60
CA PHE A 1 59.58 -27.31 48.14
C PHE A 1 59.24 -26.10 47.24
N ALA A 2 58.47 -25.25 47.85
CA ALA A 2 58.72 -23.83 48.21
C ALA A 2 58.54 -22.93 46.99
N GLU A 3 57.90 -21.83 46.95
CA GLU A 3 57.28 -20.94 47.97
C GLU A 3 56.57 -19.86 47.18
N VAL A 4 55.43 -19.45 47.64
CA VAL A 4 54.74 -18.21 47.22
C VAL A 4 55.46 -17.02 47.86
N PRO A 5 55.48 -15.87 47.24
CA PRO A 5 54.95 -14.73 47.99
C PRO A 5 53.98 -13.85 47.28
N GLN A 6 53.04 -13.41 48.09
CA GLN A 6 51.97 -12.44 47.91
C GLN A 6 52.49 -11.00 47.72
N THR A 7 51.55 -10.19 47.29
CA THR A 7 51.31 -8.77 47.59
C THR A 7 51.81 -7.72 46.59
N LYS A 8 50.90 -6.97 45.94
CA LYS A 8 50.42 -5.67 46.46
C LYS A 8 49.29 -5.09 45.62
N GLN A 9 48.29 -4.63 46.34
CA GLN A 9 47.23 -3.72 45.86
C GLN A 9 47.82 -2.37 45.43
N ALA A 10 47.26 -1.80 44.37
CA ALA A 10 47.08 -0.37 44.12
C ALA A 10 45.99 -0.24 43.07
N GLU A 11 44.82 0.18 43.46
CA GLU A 11 44.30 1.54 43.51
C GLU A 11 43.62 1.98 42.22
N LYS A 12 42.31 2.16 42.37
CA LYS A 12 41.31 2.84 41.59
C LYS A 12 41.83 3.87 40.58
N THR A 13 41.38 3.72 39.32
CA THR A 13 41.00 4.87 38.51
C THR A 13 39.83 4.44 37.60
N GLN A 14 38.66 5.00 37.86
CA GLN A 14 37.51 4.95 36.97
C GLN A 14 37.82 5.82 35.74
N PRO A 15 37.56 5.36 34.52
CA PRO A 15 37.28 6.28 33.42
C PRO A 15 35.79 6.48 33.30
N GLU A 16 35.40 7.74 33.15
CA GLU A 16 34.10 8.27 32.85
C GLU A 16 33.44 7.56 31.66
N PRO A 17 32.09 7.48 31.61
CA PRO A 17 31.35 6.90 30.49
C PRO A 17 31.42 7.85 29.29
N SER A 18 32.18 7.45 28.29
CA SER A 18 32.13 8.06 26.96
C SER A 18 30.71 7.91 26.42
N LYS A 19 30.11 9.04 26.11
CA LYS A 19 28.78 9.19 25.46
C LYS A 19 28.72 8.32 24.18
N THR A 20 28.09 7.18 24.30
CA THR A 20 27.71 6.33 23.18
C THR A 20 26.69 7.11 22.35
N LYS A 21 27.06 7.46 21.15
CA LYS A 21 26.18 8.02 20.16
C LYS A 21 25.05 7.00 19.91
N THR A 22 23.87 7.36 20.31
CA THR A 22 22.64 6.63 20.09
C THR A 22 22.49 6.40 18.58
N SER A 23 22.65 5.16 18.17
CA SER A 23 22.28 4.72 16.82
C SER A 23 20.78 4.90 16.69
N THR A 24 20.38 5.82 15.86
CA THR A 24 18.98 6.03 15.45
C THR A 24 18.44 4.72 14.89
N PRO A 25 17.29 4.23 15.36
CA PRO A 25 16.74 2.97 14.86
C PRO A 25 16.45 3.07 13.37
N LEU A 26 16.71 1.99 12.65
CA LEU A 26 16.45 1.87 11.20
C LEU A 26 14.97 2.09 10.81
N GLU A 27 14.06 2.05 11.79
CA GLU A 27 12.62 2.23 11.56
C GLU A 27 12.23 3.62 11.06
N SER A 28 12.97 4.67 11.40
CA SER A 28 12.64 6.04 10.95
C SER A 28 13.00 6.31 9.48
N ARG A 29 13.72 5.40 8.82
CA ARG A 29 14.16 5.58 7.43
C ARG A 29 13.26 4.90 6.40
N VAL A 30 12.36 4.04 6.87
CA VAL A 30 11.37 3.35 6.00
C VAL A 30 10.14 4.21 5.78
N GLU A 31 9.82 5.11 6.72
CA GLU A 31 8.65 6.01 6.59
C GLU A 31 8.82 7.10 5.53
N GLU A 32 10.04 7.45 5.17
CA GLU A 32 10.32 8.55 4.24
C GLU A 32 10.26 8.13 2.76
N LEU A 33 10.15 6.82 2.47
CA LEU A 33 10.09 6.27 1.10
C LEU A 33 8.71 5.74 0.70
N GLN A 34 7.74 5.74 1.59
CA GLN A 34 6.36 5.49 1.19
C GLN A 34 5.79 6.79 0.62
N PRO A 35 5.33 6.82 -0.64
CA PRO A 35 4.56 7.95 -1.10
C PRO A 35 3.37 8.05 -0.16
N ARG A 36 3.31 9.14 0.62
CA ARG A 36 2.18 9.42 1.50
C ARG A 36 0.94 9.21 0.67
N SER A 37 0.14 8.23 1.07
CA SER A 37 -1.10 7.91 0.41
C SER A 37 -1.96 9.17 0.44
N ILE A 38 -2.11 9.85 -0.68
CA ILE A 38 -2.95 11.03 -0.85
C ILE A 38 -4.43 10.71 -0.52
N PHE A 39 -4.71 9.44 -0.26
CA PHE A 39 -6.05 8.87 -0.09
C PHE A 39 -6.44 8.61 1.38
N THR A 40 -5.70 9.13 2.37
CA THR A 40 -5.83 8.62 3.74
C THR A 40 -6.86 9.31 4.62
N GLU A 41 -7.43 10.47 4.24
CA GLU A 41 -8.42 11.11 5.11
C GLU A 41 -9.57 11.71 4.31
N VAL A 42 -10.52 10.85 3.96
CA VAL A 42 -11.85 11.35 3.63
C VAL A 42 -12.57 11.66 4.94
N ASP A 43 -12.84 12.93 5.19
CA ASP A 43 -13.55 13.34 6.40
C ASP A 43 -15.05 13.07 6.28
N PHE A 44 -15.48 11.96 6.86
CA PHE A 44 -16.90 11.60 7.00
C PHE A 44 -17.48 12.09 8.33
N SER A 45 -16.82 13.00 9.07
CA SER A 45 -17.26 13.46 10.37
C SER A 45 -18.59 14.23 10.31
N ALA A 46 -18.88 14.85 9.19
CA ALA A 46 -20.12 15.59 8.95
C ALA A 46 -21.38 14.70 8.86
N ILE A 47 -21.23 13.38 8.71
CA ILE A 47 -22.37 12.44 8.63
C ILE A 47 -22.85 12.11 10.05
N PRO A 48 -24.15 12.31 10.38
CA PRO A 48 -24.69 11.98 11.70
C PRO A 48 -24.58 10.49 11.98
N THR A 49 -23.56 10.09 12.75
CA THR A 49 -23.24 8.69 13.05
C THR A 49 -24.33 7.95 13.82
N ALA A 50 -25.07 8.67 14.67
CA ALA A 50 -26.12 8.07 15.49
C ALA A 50 -27.29 7.48 14.69
N THR A 51 -27.58 8.03 13.51
CA THR A 51 -28.74 7.63 12.71
C THR A 51 -28.34 6.93 11.40
N LEU A 52 -27.22 7.33 10.80
CA LEU A 52 -26.76 6.85 9.48
C LEU A 52 -25.47 6.02 9.53
N GLY A 53 -25.10 5.49 10.73
CA GLY A 53 -23.84 4.81 10.93
C GLY A 53 -23.55 3.68 9.93
N ASN A 54 -24.54 2.84 9.61
CA ASN A 54 -24.39 1.77 8.61
C ASN A 54 -24.18 2.33 7.20
N PHE A 55 -24.86 3.43 6.84
CA PHE A 55 -24.69 4.06 5.54
C PHE A 55 -23.29 4.69 5.43
N LYS A 56 -22.84 5.39 6.47
CA LYS A 56 -21.48 5.94 6.56
C LYS A 56 -20.43 4.84 6.33
N SER A 57 -20.54 3.73 7.07
CA SER A 57 -19.62 2.60 6.93
C SER A 57 -19.62 2.01 5.51
N THR A 58 -20.79 1.98 4.84
CA THR A 58 -20.87 1.55 3.43
C THR A 58 -20.15 2.52 2.49
N LEU A 59 -20.28 3.84 2.71
CA LEU A 59 -19.57 4.85 1.91
C LEU A 59 -18.04 4.73 2.10
N GLU A 60 -17.58 4.61 3.35
CA GLU A 60 -16.18 4.38 3.68
C GLU A 60 -15.63 3.14 2.98
N GLN A 61 -16.38 2.03 3.02
CA GLN A 61 -15.97 0.78 2.36
C GLN A 61 -15.87 0.95 0.83
N ILE A 62 -16.80 1.67 0.19
CA ILE A 62 -16.73 1.94 -1.25
C ILE A 62 -15.47 2.72 -1.61
N VAL A 63 -15.11 3.73 -0.82
CA VAL A 63 -13.90 4.53 -1.05
C VAL A 63 -12.64 3.68 -0.84
N VAL A 64 -12.58 2.87 0.20
CA VAL A 64 -11.46 1.98 0.48
C VAL A 64 -11.30 0.93 -0.63
N ASP A 65 -12.39 0.28 -1.05
CA ASP A 65 -12.38 -0.72 -2.12
C ASP A 65 -11.91 -0.09 -3.44
N PHE A 66 -12.39 1.11 -3.76
CA PHE A 66 -11.97 1.82 -4.96
C PHE A 66 -10.49 2.23 -4.90
N SER A 67 -10.02 2.75 -3.75
CA SER A 67 -8.62 3.06 -3.52
C SER A 67 -7.72 1.83 -3.75
N ASN A 68 -8.09 0.70 -3.14
CA ASN A 68 -7.35 -0.54 -3.29
C ASN A 68 -7.37 -1.02 -4.75
N SER A 69 -8.51 -0.92 -5.43
CA SER A 69 -8.61 -1.28 -6.85
C SER A 69 -7.71 -0.40 -7.72
N LEU A 70 -7.65 0.91 -7.49
CA LEU A 70 -6.76 1.81 -8.22
C LEU A 70 -5.27 1.51 -7.98
N ARG A 71 -4.91 1.00 -6.79
CA ARG A 71 -3.53 0.59 -6.50
C ARG A 71 -3.11 -0.63 -7.31
N THR A 72 -4.03 -1.51 -7.69
CA THR A 72 -3.73 -2.70 -8.51
C THR A 72 -3.47 -2.35 -9.97
N VAL A 73 -3.89 -1.18 -10.44
CA VAL A 73 -3.64 -0.76 -11.81
C VAL A 73 -2.17 -0.44 -12.01
N ALA A 74 -1.49 -1.26 -12.81
CA ALA A 74 -0.08 -1.05 -13.16
C ALA A 74 0.10 0.27 -13.91
N GLY A 75 1.15 1.01 -13.57
CA GLY A 75 1.53 2.26 -14.21
C GLY A 75 1.68 3.43 -13.25
N GLY A 76 2.39 4.45 -13.71
CA GLY A 76 2.82 5.61 -12.95
C GLY A 76 4.24 5.49 -12.40
N LYS A 77 4.92 6.63 -12.26
CA LYS A 77 6.29 6.69 -11.74
C LYS A 77 6.36 6.10 -10.33
N GLY A 78 7.18 5.07 -10.16
CA GLY A 78 7.46 4.47 -8.86
C GLY A 78 6.31 3.69 -8.21
N ASN A 79 5.26 3.36 -8.95
CA ASN A 79 4.17 2.54 -8.42
C ASN A 79 4.61 1.08 -8.26
N ILE A 80 4.98 0.71 -7.05
CA ILE A 80 5.35 -0.66 -6.66
C ILE A 80 4.17 -1.45 -6.06
N SER A 81 3.01 -0.80 -5.87
CA SER A 81 1.90 -1.40 -5.13
C SER A 81 1.28 -2.64 -5.79
N PHE A 82 1.46 -2.81 -7.11
CA PHE A 82 0.98 -4.01 -7.79
C PHE A 82 1.77 -5.26 -7.41
N PHE A 83 3.04 -5.12 -6.96
CA PHE A 83 3.82 -6.24 -6.46
C PHE A 83 3.26 -6.82 -5.15
N ASN A 84 2.50 -6.04 -4.37
CA ASN A 84 1.87 -6.50 -3.14
C ASN A 84 0.78 -7.57 -3.36
N ASN A 85 0.36 -7.78 -4.62
CA ASN A 85 -0.66 -8.76 -4.98
C ASN A 85 -0.05 -10.01 -5.67
N ILE A 86 1.27 -10.11 -5.70
CA ILE A 86 1.97 -11.27 -6.27
C ILE A 86 2.39 -12.20 -5.14
N TYR A 87 1.99 -13.45 -5.24
CA TYR A 87 2.38 -14.50 -4.30
C TYR A 87 3.50 -15.34 -4.88
N VAL A 88 4.53 -15.58 -4.09
CA VAL A 88 5.64 -16.48 -4.40
C VAL A 88 5.38 -17.79 -3.67
N TYR A 89 5.32 -18.87 -4.42
CA TYR A 89 5.19 -20.20 -3.83
C TYR A 89 6.59 -20.72 -3.46
N SER A 90 7.01 -20.47 -2.23
CA SER A 90 8.16 -21.11 -1.63
C SER A 90 7.80 -22.54 -1.23
N PHE A 91 8.79 -23.37 -0.88
CA PHE A 91 8.63 -24.81 -0.68
C PHE A 91 7.53 -25.24 0.30
N LEU A 92 7.04 -24.38 1.15
CA LEU A 92 6.08 -24.72 2.21
C LEU A 92 4.77 -23.90 2.15
N GLU A 93 4.83 -22.59 1.95
CA GLU A 93 3.66 -21.71 1.97
C GLU A 93 3.79 -20.58 0.96
N PRO A 94 2.66 -20.07 0.42
CA PRO A 94 2.68 -18.88 -0.40
C PRO A 94 2.99 -17.67 0.46
N VAL A 95 4.03 -16.90 0.10
CA VAL A 95 4.42 -15.64 0.73
C VAL A 95 4.21 -14.49 -0.24
N LEU A 96 4.00 -13.29 0.26
CA LEU A 96 3.92 -12.11 -0.59
C LEU A 96 5.29 -11.81 -1.21
N LEU A 97 5.30 -11.36 -2.44
CA LEU A 97 6.54 -11.00 -3.13
C LEU A 97 7.35 -9.97 -2.34
N THR A 98 6.68 -9.02 -1.69
CA THR A 98 7.30 -7.99 -0.85
C THR A 98 7.93 -8.51 0.44
N GLU A 99 7.58 -9.72 0.85
CA GLU A 99 8.23 -10.42 1.96
C GLU A 99 9.42 -11.26 1.47
N ALA A 100 9.40 -11.70 0.19
CA ALA A 100 10.44 -12.51 -0.41
C ALA A 100 11.56 -11.67 -1.07
N ALA A 101 11.28 -10.41 -1.47
CA ALA A 101 12.21 -9.56 -2.17
C ALA A 101 12.00 -8.07 -1.84
N VAL A 102 13.08 -7.31 -1.87
CA VAL A 102 13.05 -5.85 -1.79
C VAL A 102 12.88 -5.28 -3.19
N VAL A 103 11.82 -4.50 -3.41
CA VAL A 103 11.51 -3.88 -4.69
C VAL A 103 12.01 -2.45 -4.72
N LYS A 104 12.85 -2.11 -5.70
CA LYS A 104 13.39 -0.77 -5.92
C LYS A 104 12.98 -0.26 -7.31
N PRO A 105 12.28 0.85 -7.44
CA PRO A 105 12.01 1.46 -8.73
C PRO A 105 13.30 2.04 -9.32
N LEU A 106 13.60 1.73 -10.58
CA LEU A 106 14.71 2.29 -11.35
C LEU A 106 14.25 3.45 -12.22
N LYS A 107 13.29 3.18 -13.09
CA LYS A 107 12.65 4.14 -13.99
C LYS A 107 11.16 3.86 -14.06
N GLU A 108 10.44 4.64 -14.86
CA GLU A 108 9.03 4.39 -15.14
C GLU A 108 8.87 3.00 -15.78
N GLY A 109 8.16 2.11 -15.06
CA GLY A 109 7.93 0.73 -15.50
C GLY A 109 9.13 -0.21 -15.36
N GLU A 110 10.28 0.24 -14.86
CA GLU A 110 11.45 -0.60 -14.59
C GLU A 110 11.72 -0.70 -13.09
N TYR A 111 11.92 -1.90 -12.62
CA TYR A 111 12.12 -2.21 -11.20
C TYR A 111 13.27 -3.21 -11.03
N GLU A 112 14.04 -3.03 -9.98
CA GLU A 112 15.02 -4.00 -9.52
C GLU A 112 14.48 -4.68 -8.25
N LEU A 113 14.46 -5.98 -8.25
CA LEU A 113 14.13 -6.79 -7.09
C LEU A 113 15.40 -7.48 -6.60
N THR A 114 15.69 -7.30 -5.31
CA THR A 114 16.75 -8.06 -4.63
C THR A 114 16.07 -9.12 -3.77
N VAL A 115 16.28 -10.38 -4.10
CA VAL A 115 15.68 -11.51 -3.39
C VAL A 115 16.39 -11.67 -2.05
N LEU A 116 15.63 -11.74 -0.95
CA LEU A 116 16.18 -11.84 0.39
C LEU A 116 16.90 -13.16 0.64
N GLU A 117 16.39 -14.24 0.04
CA GLU A 117 16.96 -15.57 0.13
C GLU A 117 17.29 -16.08 -1.29
N PRO A 118 18.57 -16.16 -1.69
CA PRO A 118 18.98 -16.46 -3.04
C PRO A 118 18.41 -17.77 -3.61
N SER A 119 18.16 -18.76 -2.74
CA SER A 119 17.51 -20.04 -3.11
C SER A 119 16.10 -19.86 -3.67
N ASN A 120 15.40 -18.80 -3.29
CA ASN A 120 14.05 -18.48 -3.73
C ASN A 120 14.00 -17.68 -5.03
N ALA A 121 15.14 -17.22 -5.56
CA ALA A 121 15.18 -16.41 -6.78
C ALA A 121 14.48 -17.04 -7.99
N PRO A 122 14.61 -18.35 -8.27
CA PRO A 122 13.85 -18.98 -9.35
C PRO A 122 12.35 -18.95 -9.15
N MET A 123 11.87 -19.06 -7.90
CA MET A 123 10.44 -19.02 -7.57
C MET A 123 9.87 -17.61 -7.70
N VAL A 124 10.63 -16.61 -7.29
CA VAL A 124 10.29 -15.20 -7.47
C VAL A 124 10.19 -14.86 -8.96
N GLU A 125 11.16 -15.30 -9.77
CA GLU A 125 11.14 -15.13 -11.22
C GLU A 125 9.91 -15.79 -11.85
N LEU A 126 9.59 -17.01 -11.44
CA LEU A 126 8.42 -17.74 -11.93
C LEU A 126 7.12 -17.03 -11.59
N ALA A 127 6.98 -16.58 -10.34
CA ALA A 127 5.80 -15.84 -9.87
C ALA A 127 5.60 -14.54 -10.64
N LEU A 128 6.68 -13.81 -10.93
CA LEU A 128 6.64 -12.59 -11.74
C LEU A 128 6.20 -12.88 -13.18
N LYS A 129 6.75 -13.92 -13.82
CA LYS A 129 6.39 -14.34 -15.18
C LYS A 129 4.95 -14.82 -15.32
N GLN A 130 4.42 -15.46 -14.27
CA GLN A 130 3.04 -15.96 -14.22
C GLN A 130 2.03 -14.89 -13.79
N SER A 131 2.52 -13.72 -13.35
CA SER A 131 1.65 -12.65 -12.91
C SER A 131 0.80 -12.09 -14.07
N PRO A 132 -0.41 -11.58 -13.80
CA PRO A 132 -1.30 -11.02 -14.83
C PRO A 132 -0.82 -9.68 -15.40
N TYR A 133 0.35 -9.18 -14.99
CA TYR A 133 0.83 -7.84 -15.31
C TYR A 133 1.70 -7.72 -16.56
N ASN A 134 1.85 -8.80 -17.35
CA ASN A 134 2.68 -8.82 -18.58
C ASN A 134 4.10 -8.27 -18.35
N LEU A 135 4.76 -8.78 -17.34
CA LEU A 135 6.11 -8.37 -16.95
C LEU A 135 7.15 -9.05 -17.83
N THR A 136 8.14 -8.29 -18.29
CA THR A 136 9.40 -8.85 -18.80
C THR A 136 10.36 -8.99 -17.64
N VAL A 137 10.85 -10.20 -17.38
CA VAL A 137 11.64 -10.52 -16.19
C VAL A 137 12.99 -11.07 -16.66
N GLU A 138 14.06 -10.42 -16.23
CA GLU A 138 15.44 -10.81 -16.42
C GLU A 138 16.09 -11.07 -15.06
N ARG A 139 16.69 -12.23 -14.87
CA ARG A 139 17.33 -12.60 -13.60
C ARG A 139 18.84 -12.67 -13.77
N ASP A 140 19.54 -12.04 -12.86
CA ASP A 140 20.98 -12.15 -12.67
C ASP A 140 21.25 -12.54 -11.19
N PHE A 141 21.46 -13.83 -10.96
CA PHE A 141 21.60 -14.45 -9.63
C PHE A 141 20.42 -14.10 -8.70
N GLU A 142 20.66 -13.28 -7.68
CA GLU A 142 19.67 -12.82 -6.69
C GLU A 142 18.97 -11.52 -7.08
N ARG A 143 19.44 -10.87 -8.14
CA ARG A 143 18.83 -9.65 -8.68
C ARG A 143 17.92 -9.99 -9.84
N ILE A 144 16.73 -9.43 -9.80
CA ILE A 144 15.74 -9.61 -10.85
C ILE A 144 15.34 -8.23 -11.35
N THR A 145 15.60 -7.99 -12.63
CA THR A 145 15.13 -6.78 -13.30
C THR A 145 13.78 -7.06 -13.93
N VAL A 146 12.81 -6.22 -13.61
CA VAL A 146 11.45 -6.34 -14.12
C VAL A 146 11.09 -5.11 -14.90
N SER A 147 10.68 -5.31 -16.17
CA SER A 147 10.11 -4.26 -16.99
C SER A 147 8.62 -4.53 -17.18
N ALA A 148 7.79 -3.63 -16.65
CA ALA A 148 6.35 -3.64 -16.89
C ALA A 148 6.07 -2.88 -18.20
N LYS A 149 5.60 -3.58 -19.22
CA LYS A 149 5.03 -2.91 -20.40
C LYS A 149 3.68 -2.31 -20.02
N VAL A 150 3.72 -1.11 -19.45
CA VAL A 150 2.50 -0.42 -19.06
C VAL A 150 1.84 0.11 -20.32
N ASP A 151 0.77 -0.52 -20.74
CA ASP A 151 -0.17 0.09 -21.68
C ASP A 151 -0.96 1.17 -20.94
N LYS A 152 -0.45 2.41 -21.00
CA LYS A 152 -1.05 3.56 -20.32
C LYS A 152 -2.51 3.76 -20.74
N GLN A 153 -2.84 3.53 -21.99
CA GLN A 153 -4.22 3.67 -22.50
C GLN A 153 -5.14 2.63 -21.87
N ASN A 154 -4.68 1.38 -21.81
CA ASN A 154 -5.44 0.32 -21.17
C ASN A 154 -5.57 0.57 -19.65
N SER A 155 -4.52 1.03 -18.99
CA SER A 155 -4.54 1.35 -17.56
C SER A 155 -5.54 2.47 -17.23
N VAL A 156 -5.61 3.52 -18.06
CA VAL A 156 -6.62 4.59 -17.93
C VAL A 156 -8.03 4.03 -18.17
N LYS A 157 -8.22 3.17 -19.17
CA LYS A 157 -9.51 2.54 -19.44
C LYS A 157 -9.99 1.67 -18.28
N VAL A 158 -9.10 0.85 -17.73
CA VAL A 158 -9.39 0.01 -16.56
C VAL A 158 -9.74 0.86 -15.33
N SER A 159 -8.99 1.94 -15.08
CA SER A 159 -9.29 2.85 -13.97
C SER A 159 -10.67 3.49 -14.10
N LYS A 160 -11.09 3.87 -15.30
CA LYS A 160 -12.45 4.38 -15.57
C LYS A 160 -13.53 3.32 -15.37
N GLN A 161 -13.29 2.08 -15.78
CA GLN A 161 -14.23 0.98 -15.53
C GLN A 161 -14.41 0.72 -14.01
N MET A 162 -13.34 0.75 -13.24
CA MET A 162 -13.41 0.64 -11.78
C MET A 162 -14.19 1.80 -11.16
N PHE A 163 -14.02 3.02 -11.67
CA PHE A 163 -14.79 4.17 -11.22
C PHE A 163 -16.30 4.00 -11.49
N GLU A 164 -16.70 3.56 -12.69
CA GLU A 164 -18.11 3.31 -13.00
C GLU A 164 -18.71 2.21 -12.11
N GLN A 165 -17.93 1.17 -11.77
CA GLN A 165 -18.37 0.16 -10.81
C GLN A 165 -18.55 0.74 -9.39
N ALA A 166 -17.62 1.56 -8.91
CA ALA A 166 -17.73 2.22 -7.62
C ALA A 166 -18.95 3.18 -7.59
N LYS A 167 -19.16 3.94 -8.65
CA LYS A 167 -20.32 4.82 -8.82
C LYS A 167 -21.65 4.05 -8.78
N THR A 168 -21.74 2.94 -9.48
CA THR A 168 -22.96 2.08 -9.47
C THR A 168 -23.22 1.54 -8.05
N ARG A 169 -22.20 1.12 -7.33
CA ARG A 169 -22.33 0.69 -5.91
C ARG A 169 -22.80 1.84 -5.02
N LEU A 170 -22.27 3.04 -5.25
CA LEU A 170 -22.64 4.25 -4.50
C LEU A 170 -24.13 4.62 -4.74
N GLU A 171 -24.57 4.56 -5.99
CA GLU A 171 -25.98 4.81 -6.35
C GLU A 171 -26.94 3.77 -5.74
N SER A 172 -26.54 2.50 -5.74
CA SER A 172 -27.30 1.42 -5.08
C SER A 172 -27.39 1.65 -3.58
N ALA A 173 -26.28 1.99 -2.92
CA ALA A 173 -26.26 2.29 -1.48
C ALA A 173 -27.12 3.52 -1.13
N LYS A 174 -27.10 4.56 -1.98
CA LYS A 174 -27.98 5.73 -1.86
C LYS A 174 -29.45 5.33 -1.92
N ALA A 175 -29.84 4.55 -2.94
CA ALA A 175 -31.22 4.13 -3.14
C ALA A 175 -31.74 3.29 -1.95
N GLU A 176 -30.93 2.37 -1.45
CA GLU A 176 -31.24 1.55 -0.26
C GLU A 176 -31.40 2.42 1.00
N ALA A 177 -30.48 3.37 1.19
CA ALA A 177 -30.53 4.28 2.33
C ALA A 177 -31.77 5.17 2.27
N ILE A 178 -32.10 5.78 1.12
CA ILE A 178 -33.32 6.59 0.95
C ILE A 178 -34.55 5.74 1.28
N LYS A 179 -34.70 4.56 0.69
CA LYS A 179 -35.82 3.65 0.93
C LYS A 179 -35.98 3.31 2.42
N LYS A 180 -34.87 3.14 3.14
CA LYS A 180 -34.85 2.81 4.57
C LYS A 180 -35.22 3.99 5.47
N TYR A 181 -34.83 5.21 5.09
CA TYR A 181 -34.93 6.38 5.95
C TYR A 181 -35.95 7.43 5.48
N GLU A 182 -36.58 7.28 4.31
CA GLU A 182 -37.59 8.21 3.77
C GLU A 182 -38.73 8.49 4.76
N SER A 183 -39.22 7.45 5.45
CA SER A 183 -40.27 7.58 6.46
C SER A 183 -39.85 8.33 7.72
N ARG A 184 -38.53 8.52 7.94
CA ARG A 184 -37.97 9.15 9.16
C ARG A 184 -37.78 10.67 9.04
N GLY A 185 -37.92 11.23 7.85
CA GLY A 185 -37.93 12.66 7.62
C GLY A 185 -37.03 13.14 6.47
N LYS A 186 -37.43 14.27 5.88
CA LYS A 186 -36.75 14.87 4.73
C LYS A 186 -35.32 15.33 5.01
N ALA A 187 -35.01 15.66 6.27
CA ALA A 187 -33.65 16.06 6.66
C ALA A 187 -32.65 14.92 6.44
N LEU A 188 -32.99 13.68 6.86
CA LEU A 188 -32.12 12.50 6.66
C LEU A 188 -31.91 12.16 5.19
N VAL A 189 -32.94 12.37 4.35
CA VAL A 189 -32.80 12.17 2.89
C VAL A 189 -31.78 13.16 2.31
N ARG A 190 -31.85 14.43 2.72
CA ARG A 190 -30.84 15.45 2.30
C ARG A 190 -29.43 15.09 2.77
N ASP A 191 -29.28 14.62 4.00
CA ASP A 191 -27.97 14.21 4.53
C ASP A 191 -27.42 13.03 3.73
N ILE A 192 -28.24 12.06 3.32
CA ILE A 192 -27.85 10.95 2.46
C ILE A 192 -27.39 11.48 1.08
N GLU A 193 -28.16 12.38 0.47
CA GLU A 193 -27.83 12.97 -0.82
C GLU A 193 -26.51 13.75 -0.77
N THR A 194 -26.35 14.64 0.19
CA THR A 194 -25.11 15.42 0.37
C THR A 194 -23.90 14.52 0.63
N SER A 195 -24.04 13.49 1.47
CA SER A 195 -22.96 12.55 1.75
C SER A 195 -22.57 11.73 0.51
N THR A 196 -23.56 11.38 -0.31
CA THR A 196 -23.33 10.66 -1.57
C THR A 196 -22.60 11.54 -2.59
N GLU A 197 -23.01 12.80 -2.74
CA GLU A 197 -22.34 13.78 -3.61
C GLU A 197 -20.88 13.99 -3.20
N HIS A 198 -20.64 14.21 -1.90
CA HIS A 198 -19.28 14.34 -1.38
C HIS A 198 -18.43 13.10 -1.66
N THR A 199 -19.00 11.91 -1.46
CA THR A 199 -18.28 10.65 -1.77
C THR A 199 -17.97 10.53 -3.26
N LEU A 200 -18.88 10.93 -4.13
CA LEU A 200 -18.66 10.92 -5.59
C LEU A 200 -17.53 11.89 -5.99
N ASP A 201 -17.48 13.07 -5.37
CA ASP A 201 -16.40 14.03 -5.59
C ASP A 201 -15.04 13.44 -5.18
N VAL A 202 -14.97 12.76 -4.05
CA VAL A 202 -13.76 12.07 -3.60
C VAL A 202 -13.34 10.99 -4.60
N LEU A 203 -14.25 10.12 -5.05
CA LEU A 203 -13.94 9.09 -6.05
C LEU A 203 -13.45 9.72 -7.36
N THR A 204 -14.02 10.85 -7.76
CA THR A 204 -13.63 11.59 -8.96
C THR A 204 -12.22 12.17 -8.84
N GLU A 205 -11.88 12.76 -7.70
CA GLU A 205 -10.53 13.26 -7.45
C GLU A 205 -9.49 12.13 -7.41
N MET A 206 -9.83 11.00 -6.80
CA MET A 206 -8.95 9.82 -6.80
C MET A 206 -8.67 9.32 -8.23
N LEU A 207 -9.69 9.29 -9.10
CA LEU A 207 -9.52 8.93 -10.50
C LEU A 207 -8.62 9.93 -11.23
N LYS A 208 -8.84 11.24 -11.06
CA LYS A 208 -8.01 12.30 -11.68
C LYS A 208 -6.54 12.18 -11.27
N VAL A 209 -6.27 11.97 -9.98
CA VAL A 209 -4.92 11.76 -9.47
C VAL A 209 -4.28 10.55 -10.13
N LYS A 210 -5.02 9.42 -10.24
CA LYS A 210 -4.51 8.21 -10.90
C LYS A 210 -4.25 8.45 -12.38
N GLU A 211 -5.17 9.11 -13.10
CA GLU A 211 -4.96 9.46 -14.52
C GLU A 211 -3.75 10.38 -14.72
N ALA A 212 -3.50 11.31 -13.80
CA ALA A 212 -2.31 12.17 -13.85
C ALA A 212 -1.02 11.37 -13.64
N GLN A 213 -1.04 10.34 -12.80
CA GLN A 213 0.10 9.43 -12.61
C GLN A 213 0.38 8.54 -13.82
N LEU A 214 -0.65 8.26 -14.64
CA LEU A 214 -0.55 7.41 -15.84
C LEU A 214 -0.14 8.18 -17.10
N LYS A 215 -0.15 9.50 -17.09
CA LYS A 215 0.33 10.37 -18.18
C LYS A 215 1.84 10.52 -18.16
#